data_1310f7dce21a6f898cb501f11cfb091e
#
_entry.id   1310f7dce21a6f898cb501f11cfb091e
#
_cell.length_a   1.000
_cell.length_b   1.000
_cell.length_c   1.000
_cell.angle_alpha   90.00
_cell.angle_beta   90.00
_cell.angle_gamma   90.00
#
_symmetry.space_group_name_H-M   'P 1'
#
loop_
_entity.id
_entity.type
_entity.pdbx_description
1 polymer ?
#
loop_
_entity_poly.entity_id
_entity_poly.type
_entity_poly.pdbx_seq_one_letter_code
_entity_poly.pdbx_strand_id
1 'polypeptide(L)'
;RIIPPILDICQDIRAICPNAFVFNYSNPMQRISHAVTKKYPELRYTGLCHEINSMRIQLPDLMETDYENIEIKAGGLNHFSILLEAKYKNTKKYGYPIIREKFDSYYSNYVNSYDDYHKSKPGAERGVFCQLYKDYGYLPITVDSHLGEYLQWARSVADHEGINEFY
;
A
#
# COMPACT_ATOMS: atom_id res chain seq x y z
N ARG A 1 6.45 -22.59 -1.68
CA ARG A 1 6.43 -23.16 -3.05
C ARG A 1 7.03 -22.22 -4.10
N ILE A 2 6.79 -20.91 -4.05
CA ILE A 2 7.26 -19.93 -5.05
C ILE A 2 8.75 -19.56 -4.91
N ILE A 3 9.32 -19.57 -3.70
CA ILE A 3 10.69 -19.10 -3.44
C ILE A 3 11.75 -19.91 -4.21
N PRO A 4 11.76 -21.27 -4.22
CA PRO A 4 12.78 -22.00 -4.94
C PRO A 4 12.86 -21.64 -6.43
N PRO A 5 11.77 -21.65 -7.23
CA PRO A 5 11.83 -21.25 -8.64
C PRO A 5 12.37 -19.83 -8.85
N ILE A 6 12.03 -18.89 -7.97
CA ILE A 6 12.56 -17.51 -8.06
C ILE A 6 14.06 -17.48 -7.80
N LEU A 7 14.54 -18.26 -6.84
CA LEU A 7 15.97 -18.37 -6.56
C LEU A 7 16.74 -19.01 -7.72
N ASP A 8 16.14 -19.98 -8.42
CA ASP A 8 16.73 -20.60 -9.61
C ASP A 8 16.82 -19.58 -10.75
N ILE A 9 15.76 -18.80 -11.01
CA ILE A 9 15.77 -17.69 -11.96
C ILE A 9 16.85 -16.66 -11.59
N CYS A 10 16.96 -16.30 -10.31
CA CYS A 10 17.99 -15.36 -9.86
C CYS A 10 19.41 -15.91 -10.06
N GLN A 11 19.59 -17.22 -9.92
CA GLN A 11 20.88 -17.87 -10.24
C GLN A 11 21.24 -17.74 -11.71
N ASP A 12 20.27 -17.95 -12.60
CA ASP A 12 20.47 -17.79 -14.04
C ASP A 12 20.77 -16.33 -14.41
N ILE A 13 20.03 -15.38 -13.86
CA ILE A 13 20.27 -13.93 -14.05
C ILE A 13 21.70 -13.58 -13.62
N ARG A 14 22.13 -14.07 -12.46
CA ARG A 14 23.48 -13.85 -11.94
C ARG A 14 24.56 -14.38 -12.88
N ALA A 15 24.32 -15.52 -13.52
CA ALA A 15 25.27 -16.16 -14.43
C ALA A 15 25.31 -15.49 -15.82
N ILE A 16 24.14 -15.08 -16.33
CA ILE A 16 23.97 -14.63 -17.72
C ILE A 16 24.02 -13.10 -17.83
N CYS A 17 23.39 -12.39 -16.89
CA CYS A 17 23.26 -10.92 -16.91
C CYS A 17 23.39 -10.29 -15.52
N PRO A 18 24.57 -10.39 -14.87
CA PRO A 18 24.76 -9.99 -13.46
C PRO A 18 24.48 -8.52 -13.16
N ASN A 19 24.49 -7.67 -14.18
CA ASN A 19 24.24 -6.23 -14.04
C ASN A 19 22.76 -5.83 -14.26
N ALA A 20 21.88 -6.79 -14.53
CA ALA A 20 20.46 -6.52 -14.75
C ALA A 20 19.77 -6.03 -13.48
N PHE A 21 18.79 -5.14 -13.65
CA PHE A 21 17.84 -4.81 -12.59
C PHE A 21 16.72 -5.85 -12.59
N VAL A 22 16.46 -6.43 -11.43
CA VAL A 22 15.43 -7.45 -11.25
C VAL A 22 14.28 -6.85 -10.44
N PHE A 23 13.10 -6.77 -11.06
CA PHE A 23 11.88 -6.30 -10.43
C PHE A 23 10.94 -7.47 -10.20
N ASN A 24 10.54 -7.68 -8.95
CA ASN A 24 9.64 -8.75 -8.57
C ASN A 24 8.27 -8.20 -8.17
N TYR A 25 7.22 -8.65 -8.85
CA TYR A 25 5.81 -8.42 -8.50
C TYR A 25 5.11 -9.66 -7.94
N SER A 26 5.83 -10.78 -7.78
CA SER A 26 5.25 -12.02 -7.27
C SER A 26 5.05 -11.96 -5.75
N ASN A 27 3.96 -12.56 -5.28
CA ASN A 27 3.65 -12.69 -3.87
C ASN A 27 4.02 -14.09 -3.31
N PRO A 28 4.39 -14.18 -2.03
CA PRO A 28 4.51 -13.10 -1.04
C PRO A 28 5.80 -12.28 -1.24
N MET A 29 5.66 -11.06 -1.75
CA MET A 29 6.75 -10.22 -2.23
C MET A 29 7.87 -10.03 -1.19
N GLN A 30 7.52 -9.71 0.04
CA GLN A 30 8.50 -9.45 1.10
C GLN A 30 9.33 -10.70 1.43
N ARG A 31 8.72 -11.88 1.51
CA ARG A 31 9.43 -13.14 1.78
C ARG A 31 10.36 -13.55 0.65
N ILE A 32 9.90 -13.33 -0.59
CA ILE A 32 10.71 -13.58 -1.79
C ILE A 32 11.90 -12.63 -1.81
N SER A 33 11.67 -11.32 -1.62
CA SER A 33 12.72 -10.31 -1.58
C SER A 33 13.77 -10.63 -0.51
N HIS A 34 13.33 -10.99 0.70
CA HIS A 34 14.24 -11.39 1.78
C HIS A 34 15.09 -12.61 1.39
N ALA A 35 14.48 -13.64 0.79
CA ALA A 35 15.19 -14.84 0.37
C ALA A 35 16.24 -14.55 -0.71
N VAL A 36 15.87 -13.73 -1.71
CA VAL A 36 16.77 -13.35 -2.82
C VAL A 36 17.92 -12.49 -2.31
N THR A 37 17.65 -11.43 -1.57
CA THR A 37 18.70 -10.52 -1.08
C THR A 37 19.63 -11.19 -0.08
N LYS A 38 19.16 -12.19 0.66
CA LYS A 38 20.00 -12.99 1.54
C LYS A 38 20.90 -13.96 0.78
N LYS A 39 20.40 -14.58 -0.31
CA LYS A 39 21.14 -15.58 -1.09
C LYS A 39 22.05 -14.96 -2.15
N TYR A 40 21.61 -13.85 -2.74
CA TYR A 40 22.27 -13.15 -3.85
C TYR A 40 22.34 -11.65 -3.57
N PRO A 41 23.10 -11.20 -2.54
CA PRO A 41 23.15 -9.79 -2.15
C PRO A 41 23.75 -8.86 -3.22
N GLU A 42 24.46 -9.41 -4.17
CA GLU A 42 25.06 -8.70 -5.30
C GLU A 42 24.06 -8.32 -6.39
N LEU A 43 22.88 -8.98 -6.46
CA LEU A 43 21.88 -8.67 -7.47
C LEU A 43 21.18 -7.34 -7.19
N ARG A 44 20.96 -6.56 -8.23
CA ARG A 44 20.15 -5.34 -8.20
C ARG A 44 18.66 -5.69 -8.17
N TYR A 45 18.22 -6.22 -7.04
CA TYR A 45 16.88 -6.79 -6.87
C TYR A 45 15.98 -5.85 -6.07
N THR A 46 14.74 -5.68 -6.53
CA THR A 46 13.69 -4.93 -5.83
C THR A 46 12.35 -5.64 -5.94
N GLY A 47 11.69 -5.84 -4.79
CA GLY A 47 10.28 -6.22 -4.74
C GLY A 47 9.40 -4.97 -4.83
N LEU A 48 8.36 -5.03 -5.64
CA LEU A 48 7.43 -3.94 -5.87
C LEU A 48 6.00 -4.36 -5.48
N CYS A 49 5.25 -3.43 -4.91
CA CYS A 49 3.83 -3.55 -4.65
C CYS A 49 3.11 -2.32 -5.19
N HIS A 50 1.88 -2.51 -5.64
CA HIS A 50 1.06 -1.42 -6.19
C HIS A 50 0.31 -0.62 -5.11
N GLU A 51 0.38 -1.02 -3.84
CA GLU A 51 -0.41 -0.40 -2.74
C GLU A 51 -0.27 1.13 -2.67
N ILE A 52 0.92 1.67 -2.96
CA ILE A 52 1.16 3.12 -2.96
C ILE A 52 0.31 3.87 -4.01
N ASN A 53 -0.18 3.18 -5.05
CA ASN A 53 -1.04 3.80 -6.06
C ASN A 53 -2.38 4.27 -5.48
N SER A 54 -2.84 3.70 -4.36
CA SER A 54 -4.03 4.18 -3.68
C SER A 54 -3.90 5.66 -3.27
N MET A 55 -2.70 6.10 -2.94
CA MET A 55 -2.42 7.50 -2.59
C MET A 55 -2.53 8.44 -3.79
N ARG A 56 -2.27 7.94 -5.01
CA ARG A 56 -2.44 8.74 -6.24
C ARG A 56 -3.89 9.10 -6.51
N ILE A 57 -4.81 8.30 -6.00
CA ILE A 57 -6.26 8.52 -6.13
C ILE A 57 -6.76 9.39 -4.98
N GLN A 58 -6.39 9.06 -3.76
CA GLN A 58 -6.96 9.66 -2.56
C GLN A 58 -6.39 11.05 -2.23
N LEU A 59 -5.08 11.24 -2.39
CA LEU A 59 -4.44 12.49 -1.97
C LEU A 59 -4.85 13.72 -2.79
N PRO A 60 -5.06 13.65 -4.11
CA PRO A 60 -5.58 14.78 -4.87
C PRO A 60 -6.89 15.33 -4.31
N ASP A 61 -7.84 14.45 -4.01
CA ASP A 61 -9.14 14.84 -3.46
C ASP A 61 -9.02 15.38 -2.02
N LEU A 62 -8.23 14.70 -1.18
CA LEU A 62 -8.01 15.11 0.22
C LEU A 62 -7.26 16.45 0.33
N MET A 63 -6.29 16.68 -0.56
CA MET A 63 -5.43 17.85 -0.53
C MET A 63 -5.83 18.95 -1.51
N GLU A 64 -6.91 18.74 -2.29
CA GLU A 64 -7.42 19.71 -3.29
C GLU A 64 -6.33 20.21 -4.26
N THR A 65 -5.54 19.27 -4.78
CA THR A 65 -4.46 19.59 -5.71
C THR A 65 -4.10 18.39 -6.58
N ASP A 66 -3.51 18.62 -7.74
CA ASP A 66 -3.02 17.55 -8.59
C ASP A 66 -1.93 16.73 -7.91
N TYR A 67 -1.89 15.42 -8.18
CA TYR A 67 -0.90 14.52 -7.57
C TYR A 67 0.54 14.94 -7.86
N GLU A 68 0.78 15.52 -9.03
CA GLU A 68 2.09 16.05 -9.45
C GLU A 68 2.62 17.13 -8.51
N ASN A 69 1.72 17.85 -7.82
CA ASN A 69 2.07 18.86 -6.80
C ASN A 69 2.23 18.27 -5.39
N ILE A 70 2.07 16.96 -5.23
CA ILE A 70 2.19 16.30 -3.93
C ILE A 70 3.54 15.58 -3.82
N GLU A 71 4.22 15.81 -2.71
CA GLU A 71 5.41 15.08 -2.28
C GLU A 71 5.02 14.22 -1.10
N ILE A 72 5.31 12.91 -1.17
CA ILE A 72 4.96 11.97 -0.11
C ILE A 72 6.19 11.26 0.44
N LYS A 73 6.10 10.89 1.72
CA LYS A 73 7.02 9.98 2.37
C LYS A 73 6.22 8.90 3.09
N ALA A 74 6.52 7.67 2.78
CA ALA A 74 5.85 6.50 3.34
C ALA A 74 6.87 5.56 4.00
N GLY A 75 6.40 4.73 4.91
CA GLY A 75 7.23 3.73 5.56
C GLY A 75 6.39 2.63 6.18
N GLY A 76 7.02 1.47 6.36
CA GLY A 76 6.38 0.30 6.95
C GLY A 76 6.79 -1.00 6.27
N LEU A 77 5.99 -2.02 6.44
CA LEU A 77 6.12 -3.32 5.79
C LEU A 77 5.25 -3.37 4.54
N ASN A 78 5.55 -4.28 3.62
CA ASN A 78 4.62 -4.56 2.51
C ASN A 78 3.25 -4.97 3.05
N HIS A 79 2.19 -4.41 2.52
CA HIS A 79 0.81 -4.55 2.98
C HIS A 79 0.53 -3.99 4.40
N PHE A 80 1.49 -3.34 5.02
CA PHE A 80 1.33 -2.66 6.30
C PHE A 80 2.24 -1.43 6.36
N SER A 81 1.92 -0.45 5.55
CA SER A 81 2.65 0.81 5.44
C SER A 81 1.76 2.01 5.69
N ILE A 82 2.38 3.09 6.14
CA ILE A 82 1.71 4.34 6.49
C ILE A 82 2.32 5.53 5.75
N LEU A 83 1.51 6.53 5.49
CA LEU A 83 1.91 7.80 4.94
C LEU A 83 2.46 8.69 6.06
N LEU A 84 3.78 8.84 6.12
CA LEU A 84 4.46 9.63 7.15
C LEU A 84 4.35 11.13 6.88
N GLU A 85 4.51 11.52 5.62
CA GLU A 85 4.43 12.92 5.19
C GLU A 85 3.68 13.02 3.86
N ALA A 86 2.83 14.03 3.77
CA ALA A 86 2.28 14.56 2.52
C ALA A 86 2.50 16.08 2.53
N LYS A 87 3.09 16.62 1.48
CA LYS A 87 3.41 18.05 1.37
C LYS A 87 3.07 18.57 -0.02
N TYR A 88 2.68 19.81 -0.10
CA TYR A 88 2.61 20.54 -1.37
C TYR A 88 4.02 20.86 -1.86
N LYS A 89 4.38 20.43 -3.08
CA LYS A 89 5.73 20.66 -3.64
C LYS A 89 6.08 22.13 -3.79
N ASN A 90 5.10 22.94 -4.19
CA ASN A 90 5.27 24.37 -4.46
C ASN A 90 5.46 25.21 -3.19
N THR A 91 4.72 24.90 -2.11
CA THR A 91 4.73 25.69 -0.86
C THR A 91 5.48 25.01 0.28
N LYS A 92 5.80 23.73 0.16
CA LYS A 92 6.34 22.85 1.20
C LYS A 92 5.46 22.74 2.46
N LYS A 93 4.24 23.23 2.40
CA LYS A 93 3.26 23.08 3.50
C LYS A 93 2.85 21.63 3.66
N TYR A 94 2.62 21.22 4.91
CA TYR A 94 2.11 19.91 5.23
C TYR A 94 0.64 19.74 4.83
N GLY A 95 0.29 18.60 4.26
CA GLY A 95 -1.07 18.25 3.86
C GLY A 95 -1.93 17.69 4.99
N TYR A 96 -1.33 17.17 6.07
CA TYR A 96 -2.08 16.55 7.16
C TYR A 96 -3.16 17.46 7.82
N PRO A 97 -2.99 18.76 7.96
CA PRO A 97 -4.07 19.62 8.48
C PRO A 97 -5.35 19.51 7.65
N ILE A 98 -5.28 19.61 6.33
CA ILE A 98 -6.45 19.51 5.45
C ILE A 98 -6.95 18.07 5.34
N ILE A 99 -6.05 17.06 5.36
CA ILE A 99 -6.43 15.66 5.40
C ILE A 99 -7.28 15.37 6.65
N ARG A 100 -6.91 15.88 7.82
CA ARG A 100 -7.68 15.70 9.05
C ARG A 100 -9.07 16.34 8.99
N GLU A 101 -9.16 17.52 8.41
CA GLU A 101 -10.43 18.24 8.24
C GLU A 101 -11.39 17.45 7.36
N LYS A 102 -10.88 16.83 6.28
CA LYS A 102 -11.69 16.12 5.29
C LYS A 102 -11.88 14.63 5.54
N PHE A 103 -11.13 14.05 6.45
CA PHE A 103 -11.04 12.60 6.62
C PHE A 103 -12.41 11.94 6.74
N ASP A 104 -13.21 12.35 7.70
CA ASP A 104 -14.50 11.69 7.97
C ASP A 104 -15.47 11.83 6.80
N SER A 105 -15.58 13.01 6.19
CA SER A 105 -16.46 13.24 5.05
C SER A 105 -16.01 12.48 3.80
N TYR A 106 -14.72 12.41 3.56
CA TYR A 106 -14.15 11.71 2.41
C TYR A 106 -14.39 10.20 2.53
N TYR A 107 -13.97 9.59 3.63
CA TYR A 107 -14.05 8.14 3.79
C TYR A 107 -15.47 7.62 4.06
N SER A 108 -16.38 8.43 4.58
CA SER A 108 -17.79 8.05 4.66
C SER A 108 -18.45 7.86 3.27
N ASN A 109 -17.95 8.56 2.27
CA ASN A 109 -18.45 8.52 0.90
C ASN A 109 -17.50 7.80 -0.08
N TYR A 110 -16.37 7.28 0.44
CA TYR A 110 -15.35 6.67 -0.40
C TYR A 110 -15.87 5.40 -1.04
N VAL A 111 -15.90 5.41 -2.37
CA VAL A 111 -16.14 4.22 -3.20
C VAL A 111 -14.80 3.85 -3.80
N ASN A 112 -14.37 2.62 -3.59
CA ASN A 112 -13.11 2.17 -4.15
C ASN A 112 -13.21 2.14 -5.67
N SER A 113 -12.54 3.08 -6.34
CA SER A 113 -12.60 3.24 -7.79
C SER A 113 -11.95 2.10 -8.59
N TYR A 114 -11.31 1.16 -7.91
CA TYR A 114 -10.86 -0.09 -8.54
C TYR A 114 -12.00 -1.07 -8.81
N ASP A 115 -13.19 -0.78 -8.30
CA ASP A 115 -14.30 -1.71 -8.33
C ASP A 115 -15.46 -1.28 -9.23
N ASP A 116 -15.27 -1.29 -10.53
CA ASP A 116 -16.36 -1.62 -11.45
C ASP A 116 -16.89 -3.07 -11.22
N TYR A 117 -16.12 -3.87 -10.48
CA TYR A 117 -16.44 -5.27 -10.20
C TYR A 117 -17.27 -5.45 -8.93
N HIS A 118 -17.08 -4.58 -7.94
CA HIS A 118 -17.84 -4.58 -6.70
C HIS A 118 -18.50 -3.21 -6.54
N LYS A 119 -19.80 -3.15 -6.69
CA LYS A 119 -20.64 -2.02 -6.25
C LYS A 119 -20.62 -1.99 -4.72
N SER A 120 -19.43 -1.85 -4.15
CA SER A 120 -19.20 -1.84 -2.72
C SER A 120 -19.88 -0.63 -2.10
N LYS A 121 -20.48 -0.84 -0.95
CA LYS A 121 -21.06 0.24 -0.14
C LYS A 121 -19.96 1.30 0.10
N PRO A 122 -20.31 2.60 0.14
CA PRO A 122 -19.36 3.64 0.51
C PRO A 122 -18.63 3.28 1.82
N GLY A 123 -17.31 3.41 1.83
CA GLY A 123 -16.49 3.05 2.99
C GLY A 123 -16.20 1.56 3.18
N ALA A 124 -16.66 0.68 2.29
CA ALA A 124 -16.30 -0.73 2.32
C ALA A 124 -14.78 -0.90 2.30
N GLU A 125 -14.27 -1.91 3.03
CA GLU A 125 -12.83 -2.18 3.21
C GLU A 125 -12.02 -1.02 3.83
N ARG A 126 -12.66 -0.16 4.63
CA ARG A 126 -11.99 0.98 5.29
C ARG A 126 -12.20 1.04 6.80
N GLY A 127 -12.86 0.06 7.41
CA GLY A 127 -13.09 0.03 8.85
C GLY A 127 -11.79 0.02 9.65
N VAL A 128 -10.89 -0.92 9.33
CA VAL A 128 -9.55 -1.04 9.96
C VAL A 128 -8.68 0.16 9.60
N PHE A 129 -8.71 0.58 8.34
CA PHE A 129 -8.02 1.77 7.85
C PHE A 129 -8.40 3.03 8.65
N CYS A 130 -9.70 3.28 8.80
CA CYS A 130 -10.21 4.43 9.52
C CYS A 130 -9.88 4.36 11.01
N GLN A 131 -9.96 3.16 11.60
CA GLN A 131 -9.61 2.98 13.02
C GLN A 131 -8.13 3.29 13.27
N LEU A 132 -7.23 2.76 12.43
CA LEU A 132 -5.80 3.05 12.52
C LEU A 132 -5.50 4.54 12.38
N TYR A 133 -6.16 5.21 11.43
CA TYR A 133 -5.98 6.66 11.29
C TYR A 133 -6.45 7.42 12.54
N LYS A 134 -7.60 7.06 13.10
CA LYS A 134 -8.14 7.70 14.31
C LYS A 134 -7.23 7.48 15.53
N ASP A 135 -6.66 6.29 15.65
CA ASP A 135 -5.79 5.94 16.78
C ASP A 135 -4.40 6.58 16.70
N TYR A 136 -3.83 6.66 15.50
CA TYR A 136 -2.43 7.06 15.32
C TYR A 136 -2.22 8.37 14.55
N GLY A 137 -3.23 8.88 13.86
CA GLY A 137 -3.17 10.14 13.12
C GLY A 137 -2.38 10.08 11.80
N TYR A 138 -2.05 8.88 11.32
CA TYR A 138 -1.37 8.64 10.05
C TYR A 138 -2.23 7.78 9.13
N LEU A 139 -2.32 8.18 7.85
CA LEU A 139 -3.06 7.39 6.86
C LEU A 139 -2.35 6.07 6.57
N PRO A 140 -3.00 4.92 6.75
CA PRO A 140 -2.54 3.69 6.12
C PRO A 140 -2.53 3.83 4.59
N ILE A 141 -1.72 3.04 3.91
CA ILE A 141 -1.61 3.14 2.44
C ILE A 141 -2.48 2.10 1.74
N THR A 142 -2.70 0.97 2.39
CA THR A 142 -3.40 -0.18 1.82
C THR A 142 -4.83 -0.32 2.36
N VAL A 143 -5.50 -1.41 2.02
CA VAL A 143 -6.89 -1.72 2.37
C VAL A 143 -6.99 -2.66 3.57
N ASP A 144 -8.19 -2.82 4.12
CA ASP A 144 -8.46 -3.59 5.33
C ASP A 144 -8.07 -5.06 5.24
N SER A 145 -8.27 -5.69 4.08
CA SER A 145 -7.87 -7.08 3.83
C SER A 145 -6.38 -7.32 4.06
N HIS A 146 -5.54 -6.35 3.70
CA HIS A 146 -4.09 -6.41 3.92
C HIS A 146 -3.70 -6.01 5.34
N LEU A 147 -4.27 -4.93 5.86
CA LEU A 147 -4.02 -4.47 7.23
C LEU A 147 -4.40 -5.55 8.25
N GLY A 148 -5.50 -6.26 7.99
CA GLY A 148 -6.01 -7.34 8.84
C GLY A 148 -5.09 -8.55 8.96
N GLU A 149 -4.17 -8.76 8.02
CA GLU A 149 -3.15 -9.82 8.11
C GLU A 149 -2.19 -9.62 9.29
N TYR A 150 -2.03 -8.38 9.74
CA TYR A 150 -1.06 -7.99 10.76
C TYR A 150 -1.69 -7.70 12.14
N LEU A 151 -3.01 -7.50 12.20
CA LEU A 151 -3.70 -7.01 13.38
C LEU A 151 -4.72 -8.02 13.90
N GLN A 152 -4.50 -8.55 15.10
CA GLN A 152 -5.38 -9.55 15.70
C GLN A 152 -6.82 -9.03 15.93
N TRP A 153 -6.96 -7.72 16.22
CA TRP A 153 -8.25 -7.09 16.46
C TRP A 153 -8.98 -6.64 15.19
N ALA A 154 -8.34 -6.71 14.03
CA ALA A 154 -8.93 -6.27 12.77
C ALA A 154 -10.26 -6.94 12.46
N ARG A 155 -10.43 -8.21 12.86
CA ARG A 155 -11.68 -8.97 12.66
C ARG A 155 -12.91 -8.35 13.32
N SER A 156 -12.74 -7.59 14.40
CA SER A 156 -13.87 -6.95 15.11
C SER A 156 -14.29 -5.62 14.47
N VAL A 157 -13.48 -5.08 13.57
CA VAL A 157 -13.67 -3.75 12.97
C VAL A 157 -13.84 -3.84 11.45
N ALA A 158 -13.27 -4.88 10.81
CA ALA A 158 -13.35 -5.07 9.37
C ALA A 158 -14.78 -5.35 8.90
N ASP A 159 -15.12 -4.81 7.74
CA ASP A 159 -16.35 -5.15 7.03
C ASP A 159 -16.22 -6.56 6.41
N HIS A 160 -16.68 -7.56 7.13
CA HIS A 160 -16.60 -8.96 6.69
C HIS A 160 -17.43 -9.26 5.45
N GLU A 161 -18.55 -8.58 5.26
CA GLU A 161 -19.39 -8.76 4.08
C GLU A 161 -18.66 -8.23 2.85
N GLY A 162 -18.13 -7.01 2.90
CA GLY A 162 -17.35 -6.43 1.80
C GLY A 162 -16.07 -7.21 1.50
N ILE A 163 -15.36 -7.73 2.52
CA ILE A 163 -14.17 -8.56 2.33
C ILE A 163 -14.52 -9.91 1.68
N ASN A 164 -15.60 -10.56 2.10
CA ASN A 164 -16.02 -11.85 1.53
C ASN A 164 -16.57 -11.71 0.10
N GLU A 165 -17.11 -10.56 -0.29
CA GLU A 165 -17.53 -10.30 -1.65
C GLU A 165 -16.34 -10.06 -2.59
N PHE A 166 -15.18 -9.66 -2.03
CA PHE A 166 -13.95 -9.37 -2.78
C PHE A 166 -13.11 -10.64 -3.06
N TYR A 167 -13.15 -11.68 -2.22
CA TYR A 167 -12.39 -12.92 -2.32
C TYR A 167 -13.27 -14.14 -2.58
#